data_0cd080f8b71f316589fbd522e897566a
#
_entry.id   0cd080f8b71f316589fbd522e897566a
#
_cell.length_a   1.000
_cell.length_b   1.000
_cell.length_c   1.000
_cell.angle_alpha   90.00
_cell.angle_beta   90.00
_cell.angle_gamma   90.00
#
_symmetry.space_group_name_H-M   'P 1'
#
loop_
_entity.id
_entity.type
_entity.pdbx_description
1 polymer ?
#
loop_
_entity_poly.entity_id
_entity_poly.type
_entity_poly.pdbx_seq_one_letter_code
_entity_poly.pdbx_strand_id
1 'polypeptide(L)'
;MRAVWLVTTAALMLTGCATLSGDAPSNRYLAKGVFDARDHLPPPPAKGSEAALRDREIFRATRALKDTPRWSLAQEDNVEEKVLDGYACALGVTPSFERNPKLAVTLLRMSRDVRSAVAGPKLKYRRPRPYFSEEGPICIKRSLGLALSPDYPSGHATWGWSVGLVLAEVAPDRREAILARAQAYGESRVVCGVHNMSSVEAGRMNAENLLSALKSSDAFKADLAAARAELDAARAAGPAPAPARCEAEAAALSKPLL
;
A
#
# COMPACT_ATOMS: atom_id res chain seq x y z
N MET A 1 53.03 20.96 -70.97
CA MET A 1 52.00 20.19 -70.38
C MET A 1 52.11 20.40 -68.89
N ARG A 2 51.23 21.22 -68.29
CA ARG A 2 51.20 21.49 -66.83
C ARG A 2 49.99 20.77 -66.22
N ALA A 3 50.26 19.81 -65.35
CA ALA A 3 49.24 19.09 -64.64
C ALA A 3 48.69 19.93 -63.42
N VAL A 4 47.37 20.18 -63.39
CA VAL A 4 46.68 20.87 -62.28
C VAL A 4 46.17 19.80 -61.34
N TRP A 5 46.65 19.81 -60.10
CA TRP A 5 46.12 18.96 -59.00
C TRP A 5 44.93 19.66 -58.31
N LEU A 6 43.77 19.06 -58.44
CA LEU A 6 42.58 19.46 -57.67
C LEU A 6 42.64 18.79 -56.28
N VAL A 7 42.73 19.60 -55.24
CA VAL A 7 42.62 19.17 -53.83
C VAL A 7 41.16 19.26 -53.46
N THR A 8 40.54 18.12 -53.31
CA THR A 8 39.17 18.01 -52.73
C THR A 8 39.24 17.94 -51.20
N THR A 9 38.81 18.99 -50.53
CA THR A 9 38.64 19.05 -49.09
C THR A 9 37.33 18.31 -48.72
N ALA A 10 37.46 17.14 -48.08
CA ALA A 10 36.33 16.43 -47.47
C ALA A 10 35.97 17.08 -46.12
N ALA A 11 34.80 17.69 -46.05
CA ALA A 11 34.24 18.17 -44.79
C ALA A 11 33.69 16.97 -43.98
N LEU A 12 34.35 16.64 -42.86
CA LEU A 12 33.82 15.71 -41.88
C LEU A 12 32.63 16.37 -41.16
N MET A 13 31.41 15.90 -41.43
CA MET A 13 30.23 16.16 -40.62
C MET A 13 30.32 15.31 -39.34
N LEU A 14 30.65 15.93 -38.23
CA LEU A 14 30.51 15.36 -36.90
C LEU A 14 29.02 15.32 -36.56
N THR A 15 28.36 14.21 -36.86
CA THR A 15 27.03 13.88 -36.30
C THR A 15 27.22 13.62 -34.82
N GLY A 16 26.81 14.60 -34.00
CA GLY A 16 26.70 14.43 -32.55
C GLY A 16 25.71 13.32 -32.21
N CYS A 17 26.21 12.20 -31.73
CA CYS A 17 25.40 11.22 -31.06
C CYS A 17 24.85 11.88 -29.78
N ALA A 18 23.60 12.36 -29.84
CA ALA A 18 22.82 12.60 -28.65
C ALA A 18 22.64 11.24 -27.98
N THR A 19 23.39 10.97 -26.93
CA THR A 19 23.17 9.83 -26.04
C THR A 19 21.84 10.08 -25.38
N LEU A 20 20.77 9.46 -25.88
CA LEU A 20 19.55 9.23 -25.14
C LEU A 20 19.94 8.31 -23.99
N SER A 21 20.34 8.88 -22.86
CA SER A 21 20.37 8.19 -21.57
C SER A 21 18.90 7.97 -21.15
N GLY A 22 18.25 7.04 -21.82
CA GLY A 22 17.00 6.46 -21.36
C GLY A 22 17.35 5.58 -20.18
N ASP A 23 17.34 6.14 -18.97
CA ASP A 23 17.30 5.34 -17.77
C ASP A 23 16.17 4.34 -17.93
N ALA A 24 16.48 3.06 -17.81
CA ALA A 24 15.46 2.02 -17.80
C ALA A 24 14.40 2.42 -16.76
N PRO A 25 13.10 2.34 -17.08
CA PRO A 25 12.06 2.83 -16.19
C PRO A 25 12.28 2.23 -14.81
N SER A 26 12.54 3.09 -13.83
CA SER A 26 12.74 2.69 -12.45
C SER A 26 11.57 1.80 -12.02
N ASN A 27 11.85 0.69 -11.38
CA ASN A 27 10.81 -0.21 -10.88
C ASN A 27 10.13 0.31 -9.61
N ARG A 28 10.38 1.58 -9.23
CA ARG A 28 9.79 2.36 -8.13
C ARG A 28 9.62 3.81 -8.57
N TYR A 29 8.83 4.60 -7.81
CA TYR A 29 8.60 6.01 -8.13
C TYR A 29 9.60 6.96 -7.49
N LEU A 30 10.05 6.66 -6.28
CA LEU A 30 10.99 7.49 -5.55
C LEU A 30 12.41 6.93 -5.63
N ALA A 31 13.38 7.79 -5.92
CA ALA A 31 14.78 7.41 -5.79
C ALA A 31 15.13 7.09 -4.32
N LYS A 32 16.16 6.26 -4.12
CA LYS A 32 16.61 5.90 -2.78
C LYS A 32 16.98 7.16 -1.98
N GLY A 33 16.44 7.29 -0.77
CA GLY A 33 16.73 8.40 0.15
C GLY A 33 15.84 9.63 -0.04
N VAL A 34 14.96 9.69 -1.04
CA VAL A 34 14.01 10.81 -1.23
C VAL A 34 12.94 10.84 -0.14
N PHE A 35 12.55 9.69 0.37
CA PHE A 35 11.58 9.58 1.46
C PHE A 35 12.11 8.67 2.56
N ASP A 36 12.12 9.19 3.78
CA ASP A 36 12.44 8.43 4.99
C ASP A 36 11.31 8.56 6.00
N ALA A 37 10.58 7.49 6.21
CA ALA A 37 9.45 7.49 7.15
C ALA A 37 9.86 7.75 8.61
N ARG A 38 11.15 7.62 8.96
CA ARG A 38 11.66 7.93 10.30
C ARG A 38 11.58 9.41 10.65
N ASP A 39 11.51 10.27 9.66
CA ASP A 39 11.40 11.73 9.81
C ASP A 39 9.94 12.19 9.92
N HIS A 40 8.99 11.30 9.57
CA HIS A 40 7.57 11.60 9.47
C HIS A 40 6.70 10.86 10.51
N LEU A 41 7.23 9.83 11.14
CA LEU A 41 6.48 9.03 12.11
C LEU A 41 6.91 9.33 13.54
N PRO A 42 5.97 9.53 14.47
CA PRO A 42 6.29 9.58 15.89
C PRO A 42 6.88 8.23 16.35
N PRO A 43 7.60 8.20 17.48
CA PRO A 43 7.97 6.92 18.08
C PRO A 43 6.73 6.12 18.51
N PRO A 44 6.82 4.77 18.58
CA PRO A 44 5.75 3.97 19.16
C PRO A 44 5.51 4.34 20.61
N PRO A 45 4.30 4.11 21.16
CA PRO A 45 4.00 4.38 22.55
C PRO A 45 5.03 3.78 23.50
N ALA A 46 5.49 4.60 24.46
CA ALA A 46 6.44 4.14 25.49
C ALA A 46 5.78 3.08 26.39
N LYS A 47 6.58 2.12 26.85
CA LYS A 47 6.08 1.06 27.76
C LYS A 47 5.45 1.69 29.00
N GLY A 48 4.22 1.29 29.31
CA GLY A 48 3.47 1.79 30.48
C GLY A 48 2.75 3.12 30.25
N SER A 49 2.89 3.76 29.07
CA SER A 49 2.09 4.95 28.74
C SER A 49 0.61 4.60 28.54
N GLU A 50 -0.27 5.59 28.67
CA GLU A 50 -1.70 5.43 28.43
C GLU A 50 -2.00 4.83 27.04
N ALA A 51 -1.32 5.32 26.00
CA ALA A 51 -1.44 4.77 24.66
C ALA A 51 -1.00 3.29 24.56
N ALA A 52 0.03 2.88 25.28
CA ALA A 52 0.45 1.48 25.33
C ALA A 52 -0.53 0.60 26.13
N LEU A 53 -1.15 1.15 27.18
CA LEU A 53 -2.22 0.45 27.92
C LEU A 53 -3.44 0.28 27.05
N ARG A 54 -3.85 1.33 26.30
CA ARG A 54 -4.96 1.25 25.36
C ARG A 54 -4.71 0.22 24.25
N ASP A 55 -3.51 0.13 23.70
CA ASP A 55 -3.17 -0.93 22.73
C ASP A 55 -3.44 -2.34 23.27
N ARG A 56 -3.13 -2.58 24.57
CA ARG A 56 -3.36 -3.87 25.23
C ARG A 56 -4.86 -4.14 25.47
N GLU A 57 -5.59 -3.11 25.88
CA GLU A 57 -7.06 -3.19 26.06
C GLU A 57 -7.74 -3.56 24.75
N ILE A 58 -7.37 -2.89 23.65
CA ILE A 58 -7.88 -3.17 22.32
C ILE A 58 -7.53 -4.59 21.88
N PHE A 59 -6.27 -5.01 22.08
CA PHE A 59 -5.88 -6.38 21.77
C PHE A 59 -6.78 -7.38 22.49
N ARG A 60 -6.99 -7.23 23.79
CA ARG A 60 -7.82 -8.13 24.60
C ARG A 60 -9.28 -8.12 24.16
N ALA A 61 -9.85 -6.94 23.96
CA ALA A 61 -11.24 -6.77 23.51
C ALA A 61 -11.50 -7.45 22.15
N THR A 62 -10.57 -7.31 21.21
CA THR A 62 -10.72 -7.90 19.87
C THR A 62 -10.60 -9.42 19.84
N ARG A 63 -10.13 -10.08 20.92
CA ARG A 63 -10.12 -11.56 21.00
C ARG A 63 -11.54 -12.15 21.04
N ALA A 64 -12.53 -11.39 21.53
CA ALA A 64 -13.94 -11.80 21.48
C ALA A 64 -14.50 -11.91 20.04
N LEU A 65 -13.81 -11.35 19.05
CA LEU A 65 -14.20 -11.46 17.65
C LEU A 65 -13.79 -12.78 16.99
N LYS A 66 -13.08 -13.66 17.69
CA LYS A 66 -12.72 -14.98 17.18
C LYS A 66 -13.97 -15.71 16.66
N ASP A 67 -13.83 -16.35 15.50
CA ASP A 67 -14.88 -17.14 14.83
C ASP A 67 -16.15 -16.34 14.42
N THR A 68 -16.06 -15.00 14.40
CA THR A 68 -17.10 -14.12 13.86
C THR A 68 -16.83 -13.76 12.39
N PRO A 69 -17.83 -13.23 11.64
CA PRO A 69 -17.59 -12.70 10.28
C PRO A 69 -16.46 -11.64 10.21
N ARG A 70 -16.30 -10.82 11.25
CA ARG A 70 -15.19 -9.82 11.32
C ARG A 70 -13.81 -10.48 11.40
N TRP A 71 -13.71 -11.63 12.08
CA TRP A 71 -12.49 -12.41 12.12
C TRP A 71 -12.17 -13.06 10.78
N SER A 72 -13.18 -13.62 10.10
CA SER A 72 -13.03 -14.20 8.76
C SER A 72 -12.57 -13.14 7.76
N LEU A 73 -13.16 -11.93 7.78
CA LEU A 73 -12.71 -10.81 6.96
C LEU A 73 -11.24 -10.43 7.27
N ALA A 74 -10.82 -10.48 8.54
CA ALA A 74 -9.43 -10.20 8.90
C ALA A 74 -8.46 -11.27 8.39
N GLN A 75 -8.90 -12.51 8.22
CA GLN A 75 -8.11 -13.56 7.57
C GLN A 75 -8.00 -13.34 6.06
N GLU A 76 -9.08 -12.92 5.39
CA GLU A 76 -9.06 -12.56 3.97
C GLU A 76 -8.13 -11.37 3.72
N ASP A 77 -8.23 -10.31 4.52
CA ASP A 77 -7.38 -9.12 4.44
C ASP A 77 -5.89 -9.41 4.71
N ASN A 78 -5.55 -10.57 5.25
CA ASN A 78 -4.15 -10.96 5.43
C ASN A 78 -3.45 -11.34 4.12
N VAL A 79 -4.17 -11.61 3.05
CA VAL A 79 -3.62 -12.02 1.76
C VAL A 79 -3.36 -10.78 0.91
N GLU A 80 -2.13 -10.24 0.95
CA GLU A 80 -1.75 -8.98 0.27
C GLU A 80 -1.98 -9.02 -1.25
N GLU A 81 -1.81 -10.19 -1.87
CA GLU A 81 -2.02 -10.40 -3.30
C GLU A 81 -3.49 -10.21 -3.72
N LYS A 82 -4.42 -10.35 -2.76
CA LYS A 82 -5.86 -10.16 -2.96
C LYS A 82 -6.36 -8.78 -2.53
N VAL A 83 -5.46 -7.83 -2.33
CA VAL A 83 -5.84 -6.49 -1.84
C VAL A 83 -6.92 -5.83 -2.71
N LEU A 84 -6.86 -5.98 -4.04
CA LEU A 84 -7.87 -5.43 -4.95
C LEU A 84 -9.25 -6.06 -4.75
N ASP A 85 -9.31 -7.37 -4.50
CA ASP A 85 -10.56 -8.05 -4.17
C ASP A 85 -11.22 -7.45 -2.93
N GLY A 86 -10.42 -7.05 -1.94
CA GLY A 86 -10.88 -6.38 -0.74
C GLY A 86 -11.55 -5.03 -0.98
N TYR A 87 -11.26 -4.36 -2.09
CA TYR A 87 -11.88 -3.07 -2.43
C TYR A 87 -13.03 -3.17 -3.45
N ALA A 88 -13.36 -4.36 -3.94
CA ALA A 88 -14.35 -4.53 -5.00
C ALA A 88 -15.71 -3.91 -4.66
N CYS A 89 -16.22 -4.13 -3.44
CA CYS A 89 -17.50 -3.58 -3.00
C CYS A 89 -17.48 -2.05 -2.91
N ALA A 90 -16.42 -1.48 -2.36
CA ALA A 90 -16.25 -0.03 -2.27
C ALA A 90 -16.15 0.63 -3.66
N LEU A 91 -15.50 -0.03 -4.63
CA LEU A 91 -15.34 0.45 -6.00
C LEU A 91 -16.60 0.25 -6.86
N GLY A 92 -17.45 -0.73 -6.55
CA GLY A 92 -18.58 -1.14 -7.37
C GLY A 92 -18.21 -1.93 -8.63
N VAL A 93 -16.97 -2.40 -8.72
CA VAL A 93 -16.44 -3.26 -9.78
C VAL A 93 -15.42 -4.21 -9.18
N THR A 94 -15.24 -5.40 -9.77
CA THR A 94 -14.22 -6.36 -9.35
C THR A 94 -12.95 -6.16 -10.21
N PRO A 95 -11.97 -5.36 -9.76
CA PRO A 95 -10.72 -5.19 -10.50
C PRO A 95 -9.85 -6.45 -10.37
N SER A 96 -8.96 -6.67 -11.36
CA SER A 96 -7.91 -7.68 -11.24
C SER A 96 -6.63 -7.20 -11.92
N PHE A 97 -5.50 -7.78 -11.55
CA PHE A 97 -4.22 -7.42 -12.16
C PHE A 97 -4.18 -7.71 -13.66
N GLU A 98 -4.90 -8.74 -14.14
CA GLU A 98 -4.97 -9.07 -15.56
C GLU A 98 -5.87 -8.10 -16.34
N ARG A 99 -7.03 -7.73 -15.76
CA ARG A 99 -8.00 -6.83 -16.41
C ARG A 99 -7.63 -5.36 -16.31
N ASN A 100 -6.84 -5.02 -15.29
CA ASN A 100 -6.44 -3.64 -14.99
C ASN A 100 -4.92 -3.50 -14.93
N PRO A 101 -4.20 -3.75 -16.06
CA PRO A 101 -2.73 -3.76 -16.07
C PRO A 101 -2.10 -2.40 -15.76
N LYS A 102 -2.75 -1.27 -16.03
CA LYS A 102 -2.24 0.06 -15.65
C LYS A 102 -2.30 0.25 -14.14
N LEU A 103 -3.42 -0.10 -13.53
CA LEU A 103 -3.56 -0.11 -12.07
C LEU A 103 -2.54 -1.10 -11.45
N ALA A 104 -2.40 -2.28 -12.03
CA ALA A 104 -1.44 -3.29 -11.58
C ALA A 104 0.01 -2.76 -11.55
N VAL A 105 0.46 -2.11 -12.63
CA VAL A 105 1.79 -1.48 -12.70
C VAL A 105 1.95 -0.39 -11.66
N THR A 106 0.93 0.47 -11.50
CA THR A 106 0.93 1.53 -10.47
C THR A 106 1.14 0.95 -9.08
N LEU A 107 0.36 -0.05 -8.71
CA LEU A 107 0.44 -0.69 -7.39
C LEU A 107 1.75 -1.46 -7.21
N LEU A 108 2.24 -2.16 -8.23
CA LEU A 108 3.49 -2.91 -8.18
C LEU A 108 4.70 -1.99 -7.94
N ARG A 109 4.77 -0.86 -8.62
CA ARG A 109 5.84 0.15 -8.42
C ARG A 109 5.73 0.75 -7.02
N MET A 110 4.53 1.19 -6.62
CA MET A 110 4.27 1.74 -5.29
C MET A 110 4.60 0.75 -4.17
N SER A 111 4.36 -0.55 -4.35
CA SER A 111 4.66 -1.56 -3.33
C SER A 111 6.13 -1.59 -2.89
N ARG A 112 7.04 -1.22 -3.79
CA ARG A 112 8.47 -1.12 -3.49
C ARG A 112 8.81 0.11 -2.67
N ASP A 113 8.12 1.22 -2.93
CA ASP A 113 8.23 2.44 -2.12
C ASP A 113 7.65 2.21 -0.73
N VAL A 114 6.49 1.55 -0.63
CA VAL A 114 5.88 1.14 0.66
C VAL A 114 6.82 0.25 1.47
N ARG A 115 7.44 -0.76 0.85
CA ARG A 115 8.41 -1.62 1.54
C ARG A 115 9.58 -0.82 2.11
N SER A 116 10.11 0.13 1.34
CA SER A 116 11.19 1.02 1.80
C SER A 116 10.74 1.91 2.96
N ALA A 117 9.55 2.49 2.87
CA ALA A 117 8.97 3.35 3.90
C ALA A 117 8.71 2.62 5.22
N VAL A 118 8.46 1.31 5.18
CA VAL A 118 8.22 0.49 6.38
C VAL A 118 9.53 -0.03 7.00
N ALA A 119 10.53 -0.34 6.19
CA ALA A 119 11.75 -1.01 6.65
C ALA A 119 12.55 -0.18 7.65
N GLY A 120 12.77 1.11 7.38
CA GLY A 120 13.55 2.01 8.24
C GLY A 120 13.02 2.11 9.67
N PRO A 121 11.75 2.49 9.87
CA PRO A 121 11.14 2.53 11.19
C PRO A 121 11.12 1.18 11.92
N LYS A 122 10.85 0.07 11.22
CA LYS A 122 10.90 -1.28 11.82
C LYS A 122 12.27 -1.60 12.39
N LEU A 123 13.34 -1.28 11.67
CA LEU A 123 14.72 -1.46 12.15
C LEU A 123 15.06 -0.53 13.32
N LYS A 124 14.57 0.72 13.31
CA LYS A 124 14.81 1.70 14.36
C LYS A 124 14.15 1.32 15.67
N TYR A 125 12.86 0.97 15.62
CA TYR A 125 12.06 0.82 16.84
C TYR A 125 12.00 -0.62 17.36
N ARG A 126 12.10 -1.62 16.50
CA ARG A 126 12.09 -3.06 16.84
C ARG A 126 11.01 -3.46 17.84
N ARG A 127 9.86 -2.78 17.78
CA ARG A 127 8.75 -3.04 18.71
C ARG A 127 8.27 -4.48 18.58
N PRO A 128 8.15 -5.25 19.69
CA PRO A 128 7.61 -6.59 19.64
C PRO A 128 6.11 -6.56 19.30
N ARG A 129 5.62 -7.60 18.65
CA ARG A 129 4.19 -7.75 18.34
C ARG A 129 3.39 -8.09 19.60
N PRO A 130 2.07 -7.71 19.67
CA PRO A 130 1.26 -7.87 20.88
C PRO A 130 1.17 -9.32 21.36
N TYR A 131 1.08 -10.30 20.47
CA TYR A 131 0.96 -11.72 20.83
C TYR A 131 2.21 -12.32 21.50
N PHE A 132 3.30 -11.57 21.67
CA PHE A 132 4.44 -11.99 22.49
C PHE A 132 4.26 -11.65 23.97
N SER A 133 3.42 -10.67 24.31
CA SER A 133 3.20 -10.18 25.67
C SER A 133 1.76 -10.32 26.15
N GLU A 134 0.82 -10.53 25.25
CA GLU A 134 -0.59 -10.68 25.56
C GLU A 134 -1.08 -12.08 25.15
N GLU A 135 -1.92 -12.67 25.97
CA GLU A 135 -2.51 -13.98 25.71
C GLU A 135 -3.73 -13.87 24.77
N GLY A 136 -3.92 -14.90 23.95
CA GLY A 136 -5.08 -15.02 23.09
C GLY A 136 -4.76 -15.51 21.68
N PRO A 137 -5.80 -15.86 20.91
CA PRO A 137 -5.64 -16.35 19.55
C PRO A 137 -5.20 -15.24 18.59
N ILE A 138 -4.48 -15.63 17.54
CA ILE A 138 -4.24 -14.80 16.36
C ILE A 138 -4.89 -15.47 15.16
N CYS A 139 -5.33 -14.70 14.16
CA CYS A 139 -6.12 -15.19 13.04
C CYS A 139 -5.30 -15.93 11.96
N ILE A 140 -3.99 -15.91 12.06
CA ILE A 140 -3.07 -16.55 11.10
C ILE A 140 -2.09 -17.47 11.80
N LYS A 141 -1.47 -18.37 11.04
CA LYS A 141 -0.42 -19.26 11.57
C LYS A 141 0.80 -18.43 11.98
N ARG A 142 1.32 -18.69 13.18
CA ARG A 142 2.61 -18.14 13.62
C ARG A 142 3.72 -18.70 12.73
N SER A 143 4.57 -17.82 12.22
CA SER A 143 5.73 -18.16 11.42
C SER A 143 6.96 -17.43 11.91
N LEU A 144 8.15 -17.92 11.57
CA LEU A 144 9.41 -17.26 11.88
C LEU A 144 9.48 -15.86 11.24
N GLY A 145 9.05 -15.72 9.99
CA GLY A 145 8.99 -14.42 9.30
C GLY A 145 8.10 -13.41 10.02
N LEU A 146 6.93 -13.86 10.50
CA LEU A 146 6.03 -13.01 11.30
C LEU A 146 6.68 -12.61 12.62
N ALA A 147 7.34 -13.54 13.30
CA ALA A 147 8.00 -13.30 14.59
C ALA A 147 9.19 -12.34 14.48
N LEU A 148 9.97 -12.44 13.41
CA LEU A 148 11.13 -11.57 13.17
C LEU A 148 10.75 -10.20 12.61
N SER A 149 9.53 -10.01 12.10
CA SER A 149 9.06 -8.71 11.58
C SER A 149 8.47 -7.86 12.70
N PRO A 150 9.12 -6.74 13.10
CA PRO A 150 8.63 -5.88 14.18
C PRO A 150 7.21 -5.35 13.95
N ASP A 151 6.55 -4.99 15.05
CA ASP A 151 5.18 -4.49 15.06
C ASP A 151 5.03 -3.12 14.37
N TYR A 152 5.94 -2.17 14.62
CA TYR A 152 5.78 -0.76 14.30
C TYR A 152 6.66 -0.27 13.14
N PRO A 153 6.09 0.46 12.15
CA PRO A 153 4.68 0.55 11.84
C PRO A 153 4.14 -0.74 11.22
N SER A 154 2.80 -0.88 11.12
CA SER A 154 2.20 -2.00 10.40
C SER A 154 2.42 -1.88 8.91
N GLY A 155 3.16 -2.83 8.30
CA GLY A 155 3.39 -2.86 6.84
C GLY A 155 2.09 -3.10 6.05
N HIS A 156 1.25 -4.02 6.54
CA HIS A 156 -0.06 -4.29 5.95
C HIS A 156 -0.98 -3.06 5.98
N ALA A 157 -1.05 -2.35 7.12
CA ALA A 157 -1.85 -1.13 7.21
C ALA A 157 -1.29 -0.04 6.28
N THR A 158 0.05 0.12 6.19
CA THR A 158 0.67 1.03 5.24
C THR A 158 0.28 0.66 3.81
N TRP A 159 0.37 -0.62 3.45
CA TRP A 159 0.02 -1.09 2.11
C TRP A 159 -1.46 -0.87 1.79
N GLY A 160 -2.37 -1.39 2.63
CA GLY A 160 -3.80 -1.27 2.41
C GLY A 160 -4.25 0.20 2.31
N TRP A 161 -3.78 1.07 3.21
CA TRP A 161 -4.10 2.49 3.15
C TRP A 161 -3.52 3.16 1.90
N SER A 162 -2.29 2.82 1.47
CA SER A 162 -1.70 3.34 0.22
C SER A 162 -2.53 2.92 -1.00
N VAL A 163 -2.98 1.67 -1.06
CA VAL A 163 -3.90 1.20 -2.12
C VAL A 163 -5.22 1.97 -2.07
N GLY A 164 -5.82 2.11 -0.90
CA GLY A 164 -7.06 2.88 -0.72
C GLY A 164 -6.91 4.32 -1.18
N LEU A 165 -5.81 4.99 -0.86
CA LEU A 165 -5.53 6.35 -1.31
C LEU A 165 -5.41 6.45 -2.83
N VAL A 166 -4.68 5.52 -3.48
CA VAL A 166 -4.59 5.46 -4.95
C VAL A 166 -5.96 5.22 -5.57
N LEU A 167 -6.74 4.28 -5.05
CA LEU A 167 -8.09 4.00 -5.53
C LEU A 167 -9.03 5.20 -5.35
N ALA A 168 -8.92 5.94 -4.24
CA ALA A 168 -9.69 7.15 -4.00
C ALA A 168 -9.30 8.32 -4.93
N GLU A 169 -8.06 8.36 -5.42
CA GLU A 169 -7.63 9.31 -6.45
C GLU A 169 -8.18 8.94 -7.84
N VAL A 170 -8.22 7.66 -8.18
CA VAL A 170 -8.70 7.20 -9.50
C VAL A 170 -10.22 7.03 -9.56
N ALA A 171 -10.94 6.89 -8.43
CA ALA A 171 -12.40 6.83 -8.32
C ALA A 171 -12.92 7.81 -7.25
N PRO A 172 -12.83 9.14 -7.50
CA PRO A 172 -13.13 10.16 -6.50
C PRO A 172 -14.60 10.17 -6.04
N ASP A 173 -15.52 9.73 -6.87
CA ASP A 173 -16.94 9.53 -6.55
C ASP A 173 -17.19 8.40 -5.53
N ARG A 174 -16.22 7.52 -5.33
CA ARG A 174 -16.23 6.41 -4.37
C ARG A 174 -15.29 6.61 -3.19
N ARG A 175 -14.67 7.78 -3.09
CA ARG A 175 -13.61 8.09 -2.12
C ARG A 175 -13.97 7.70 -0.69
N GLU A 176 -15.16 8.06 -0.23
CA GLU A 176 -15.59 7.79 1.15
C GLU A 176 -15.65 6.27 1.42
N ALA A 177 -16.33 5.52 0.57
CA ALA A 177 -16.44 4.07 0.71
C ALA A 177 -15.06 3.38 0.64
N ILE A 178 -14.19 3.84 -0.26
CA ILE A 178 -12.84 3.29 -0.42
C ILE A 178 -12.01 3.54 0.84
N LEU A 179 -12.03 4.76 1.40
CA LEU A 179 -11.24 5.09 2.60
C LEU A 179 -11.79 4.41 3.85
N ALA A 180 -13.11 4.25 3.98
CA ALA A 180 -13.70 3.45 5.05
C ALA A 180 -13.24 1.98 4.97
N ARG A 181 -13.17 1.42 3.76
CA ARG A 181 -12.65 0.05 3.56
C ARG A 181 -11.15 -0.05 3.84
N ALA A 182 -10.36 0.97 3.48
CA ALA A 182 -8.94 1.03 3.79
C ALA A 182 -8.68 1.05 5.31
N GLN A 183 -9.51 1.78 6.06
CA GLN A 183 -9.46 1.78 7.52
C GLN A 183 -9.73 0.36 8.06
N ALA A 184 -10.82 -0.27 7.63
CA ALA A 184 -11.19 -1.63 8.04
C ALA A 184 -10.10 -2.65 7.70
N TYR A 185 -9.41 -2.49 6.56
CA TYR A 185 -8.27 -3.33 6.16
C TYR A 185 -7.10 -3.20 7.16
N GLY A 186 -6.77 -1.99 7.58
CA GLY A 186 -5.79 -1.75 8.63
C GLY A 186 -6.21 -2.35 9.97
N GLU A 187 -7.45 -2.12 10.39
CA GLU A 187 -8.05 -2.66 11.63
C GLU A 187 -8.08 -4.19 11.66
N SER A 188 -8.17 -4.83 10.50
CA SER A 188 -8.07 -6.29 10.38
C SER A 188 -6.77 -6.84 10.99
N ARG A 189 -5.71 -6.05 11.07
CA ARG A 189 -4.45 -6.45 11.73
C ARG A 189 -4.56 -6.52 13.24
N VAL A 190 -5.41 -5.67 13.82
CA VAL A 190 -5.73 -5.66 15.26
C VAL A 190 -6.66 -6.80 15.60
N VAL A 191 -7.73 -6.99 14.80
CA VAL A 191 -8.65 -8.13 14.92
C VAL A 191 -7.87 -9.44 14.81
N CYS A 192 -6.95 -9.54 13.87
CA CYS A 192 -6.08 -10.70 13.71
C CYS A 192 -5.09 -10.89 14.89
N GLY A 193 -4.87 -9.88 15.73
CA GLY A 193 -3.97 -9.95 16.88
C GLY A 193 -2.48 -9.90 16.53
N VAL A 194 -2.13 -9.42 15.36
CA VAL A 194 -0.73 -9.40 14.89
C VAL A 194 -0.08 -8.01 14.93
N HIS A 195 -0.89 -6.96 15.15
CA HIS A 195 -0.43 -5.59 15.32
C HIS A 195 -1.21 -4.88 16.44
N ASN A 196 -0.55 -3.94 17.12
CA ASN A 196 -1.20 -2.97 17.99
C ASN A 196 -1.93 -1.91 17.16
N MET A 197 -2.97 -1.28 17.73
CA MET A 197 -3.71 -0.21 17.05
C MET A 197 -2.79 0.97 16.71
N SER A 198 -1.96 1.41 17.64
CA SER A 198 -1.00 2.48 17.38
C SER A 198 -0.03 2.18 16.24
N SER A 199 0.28 0.91 15.98
CA SER A 199 1.10 0.50 14.82
C SER A 199 0.32 0.52 13.51
N VAL A 200 -0.99 0.28 13.56
CA VAL A 200 -1.91 0.43 12.42
C VAL A 200 -2.10 1.90 12.06
N GLU A 201 -2.31 2.76 13.06
CA GLU A 201 -2.41 4.22 12.87
C GLU A 201 -1.12 4.81 12.29
N ALA A 202 0.03 4.39 12.81
CA ALA A 202 1.33 4.78 12.24
C ALA A 202 1.49 4.27 10.79
N GLY A 203 0.95 3.11 10.46
CA GLY A 203 0.90 2.60 9.10
C GLY A 203 0.07 3.49 8.17
N ARG A 204 -1.08 3.98 8.64
CA ARG A 204 -1.93 4.94 7.92
C ARG A 204 -1.18 6.25 7.68
N MET A 205 -0.61 6.85 8.74
CA MET A 205 0.19 8.07 8.63
C MET A 205 1.37 7.91 7.65
N ASN A 206 2.04 6.75 7.68
CA ASN A 206 3.13 6.46 6.77
C ASN A 206 2.68 6.44 5.31
N ALA A 207 1.52 5.85 5.02
CA ALA A 207 0.95 5.83 3.68
C ALA A 207 0.56 7.24 3.17
N GLU A 208 -0.02 8.09 4.04
CA GLU A 208 -0.38 9.47 3.71
C GLU A 208 0.86 10.31 3.36
N ASN A 209 1.90 10.23 4.19
CA ASN A 209 3.17 10.92 3.95
C ASN A 209 3.86 10.40 2.69
N LEU A 210 3.87 9.08 2.48
CA LEU A 210 4.44 8.47 1.28
C LEU A 210 3.69 8.91 0.02
N LEU A 211 2.34 8.92 0.02
CA LEU A 211 1.56 9.38 -1.13
C LEU A 211 1.87 10.85 -1.46
N SER A 212 2.02 11.70 -0.44
CA SER A 212 2.43 13.09 -0.64
C SER A 212 3.77 13.18 -1.38
N ALA A 213 4.75 12.36 -0.99
CA ALA A 213 6.03 12.28 -1.70
C ALA A 213 5.89 11.72 -3.12
N LEU A 214 5.09 10.67 -3.32
CA LEU A 214 4.84 10.06 -4.63
C LEU A 214 4.23 11.06 -5.63
N LYS A 215 3.39 11.97 -5.17
CA LYS A 215 2.77 13.03 -6.01
C LYS A 215 3.79 14.01 -6.60
N SER A 216 5.04 14.05 -6.12
CA SER A 216 6.13 14.80 -6.76
C SER A 216 6.70 14.08 -8.00
N SER A 217 6.47 12.78 -8.16
CA SER A 217 6.97 11.98 -9.28
C SER A 217 6.07 12.11 -10.51
N ASP A 218 6.61 12.58 -11.65
CA ASP A 218 5.85 12.66 -12.89
C ASP A 218 5.46 11.29 -13.42
N ALA A 219 6.31 10.28 -13.20
CA ALA A 219 5.99 8.89 -13.54
C ALA A 219 4.79 8.37 -12.73
N PHE A 220 4.67 8.73 -11.44
CA PHE A 220 3.51 8.36 -10.62
C PHE A 220 2.24 9.04 -11.12
N LYS A 221 2.30 10.34 -11.45
CA LYS A 221 1.15 11.09 -11.99
C LYS A 221 0.66 10.49 -13.31
N ALA A 222 1.59 10.14 -14.21
CA ALA A 222 1.26 9.54 -15.50
C ALA A 222 0.62 8.16 -15.34
N ASP A 223 1.18 7.29 -14.47
CA ASP A 223 0.62 5.96 -14.20
C ASP A 223 -0.75 6.08 -13.52
N LEU A 224 -0.92 7.03 -12.60
CA LEU A 224 -2.20 7.30 -11.93
C LEU A 224 -3.29 7.73 -12.91
N ALA A 225 -2.96 8.62 -13.87
CA ALA A 225 -3.90 9.03 -14.91
C ALA A 225 -4.30 7.86 -15.83
N ALA A 226 -3.34 7.00 -16.19
CA ALA A 226 -3.62 5.81 -16.99
C ALA A 226 -4.47 4.78 -16.22
N ALA A 227 -4.20 4.58 -14.94
CA ALA A 227 -5.00 3.72 -14.05
C ALA A 227 -6.43 4.24 -13.88
N ARG A 228 -6.63 5.57 -13.81
CA ARG A 228 -7.96 6.20 -13.76
C ARG A 228 -8.77 5.86 -15.01
N ALA A 229 -8.24 6.14 -16.20
CA ALA A 229 -8.94 5.88 -17.45
C ALA A 229 -9.32 4.39 -17.60
N GLU A 230 -8.41 3.49 -17.21
CA GLU A 230 -8.65 2.05 -17.21
C GLU A 230 -9.75 1.64 -16.21
N LEU A 231 -9.72 2.17 -14.98
CA LEU A 231 -10.72 1.85 -13.97
C LEU A 231 -12.10 2.42 -14.32
N ASP A 232 -12.19 3.60 -14.91
CA ASP A 232 -13.45 4.19 -15.41
C ASP A 232 -14.07 3.29 -16.47
N ALA A 233 -13.27 2.79 -17.42
CA ALA A 233 -13.74 1.83 -18.43
C ALA A 233 -14.17 0.49 -17.79
N ALA A 234 -13.42 -0.01 -16.80
CA ALA A 234 -13.77 -1.24 -16.09
C ALA A 234 -15.09 -1.09 -15.30
N ARG A 235 -15.32 0.06 -14.68
CA ARG A 235 -16.58 0.35 -13.95
C ARG A 235 -17.78 0.46 -14.87
N ALA A 236 -17.59 0.92 -16.11
CA ALA A 236 -18.66 1.01 -17.11
C ALA A 236 -19.05 -0.35 -17.72
N ALA A 237 -18.11 -1.29 -17.85
CA ALA A 237 -18.31 -2.53 -18.60
C ALA A 237 -17.83 -3.80 -17.86
N GLY A 238 -17.17 -3.66 -16.74
CA GLY A 238 -16.59 -4.79 -15.98
C GLY A 238 -17.61 -5.49 -15.08
N PRO A 239 -17.22 -6.64 -14.51
CA PRO A 239 -18.08 -7.39 -13.60
C PRO A 239 -18.28 -6.64 -12.29
N ALA A 240 -19.53 -6.44 -11.91
CA ALA A 240 -19.87 -5.98 -10.58
C ALA A 240 -19.45 -7.03 -9.51
N PRO A 241 -19.12 -6.62 -8.29
CA PRO A 241 -18.91 -7.56 -7.19
C PRO A 241 -20.22 -8.30 -6.88
N ALA A 242 -20.10 -9.57 -6.45
CA ALA A 242 -21.27 -10.36 -6.07
C ALA A 242 -22.02 -9.68 -4.91
N PRO A 243 -23.34 -9.43 -5.01
CA PRO A 243 -24.10 -8.74 -3.95
C PRO A 243 -23.96 -9.41 -2.59
N ALA A 244 -24.06 -10.73 -2.51
CA ALA A 244 -23.94 -11.48 -1.25
C ALA A 244 -22.57 -11.28 -0.58
N ARG A 245 -21.50 -11.07 -1.34
CA ARG A 245 -20.17 -10.73 -0.79
C ARG A 245 -20.19 -9.35 -0.13
N CYS A 246 -20.78 -8.37 -0.81
CA CYS A 246 -20.82 -6.99 -0.28
C CYS A 246 -21.75 -6.88 0.94
N GLU A 247 -22.84 -7.64 0.98
CA GLU A 247 -23.70 -7.75 2.15
C GLU A 247 -22.97 -8.39 3.33
N ALA A 248 -22.21 -9.46 3.09
CA ALA A 248 -21.41 -10.12 4.13
C ALA A 248 -20.29 -9.20 4.67
N GLU A 249 -19.61 -8.46 3.79
CA GLU A 249 -18.60 -7.47 4.17
C GLU A 249 -19.24 -6.34 5.00
N ALA A 250 -20.35 -5.77 4.54
CA ALA A 250 -21.07 -4.72 5.25
C ALA A 250 -21.53 -5.21 6.64
N ALA A 251 -22.06 -6.43 6.75
CA ALA A 251 -22.44 -7.03 8.01
C ALA A 251 -21.25 -7.23 8.96
N ALA A 252 -20.12 -7.68 8.44
CA ALA A 252 -18.88 -7.84 9.23
C ALA A 252 -18.33 -6.49 9.75
N LEU A 253 -18.57 -5.39 9.03
CA LEU A 253 -18.13 -4.03 9.35
C LEU A 253 -19.21 -3.16 10.02
N SER A 254 -20.41 -3.70 10.26
CA SER A 254 -21.55 -2.92 10.80
C SER A 254 -21.33 -2.36 12.19
N LYS A 255 -20.41 -2.92 12.95
CA LYS A 255 -20.06 -2.45 14.30
C LYS A 255 -18.65 -1.83 14.25
N PRO A 256 -18.49 -0.62 14.82
CA PRO A 256 -17.15 -0.07 14.99
C PRO A 256 -16.29 -1.03 15.81
N LEU A 257 -15.00 -1.03 15.56
CA LEU A 257 -14.07 -1.91 16.27
C LEU A 257 -13.90 -1.48 17.74
N LEU A 258 -14.10 -0.18 18.00
CA LEU A 258 -13.93 0.49 19.30
C LEU A 258 -15.04 1.51 19.53
#